data_412460451086d4b186e74e6862b7a277
#
_entry.id   412460451086d4b186e74e6862b7a277
#
_cell.length_a   1.000
_cell.length_b   1.000
_cell.length_c   1.000
_cell.angle_alpha   90.00
_cell.angle_beta   90.00
_cell.angle_gamma   90.00
#
_symmetry.space_group_name_H-M   'P 1'
#
loop_
_entity.id
_entity.type
_entity.pdbx_description
1 polymer ?
#
loop_
_entity_poly.entity_id
_entity_poly.type
_entity_poly.pdbx_seq_one_letter_code
_entity_poly.pdbx_strand_id
1 'polypeptide(L)'
;VTIAIVHLGAGNTASVQFALERLGAHAVVTSDAAVIADAERLVLPGVGAAGYAMTRMAELGLTDIIKGFDRPLIGLCLGQQLLFERSQENGGATMLGFIPGEVRHLDTRPDLPVPHMGWTRLEKLKDDPILDGVAEGAYAYFVHSFVCPDTTATLACADYGTEVPAMVRSGNRWGCQFHPERSAEAGARILHNFLSLPA
;
A
#
# COMPACT_ATOMS: atom_id res chain seq x y z
N VAL A 1 0.42 10.61 -18.00
CA VAL A 1 0.08 10.62 -16.57
C VAL A 1 1.37 10.72 -15.78
N THR A 2 1.51 11.77 -14.98
CA THR A 2 2.68 11.96 -14.10
C THR A 2 2.39 11.33 -12.73
N ILE A 3 3.23 10.37 -12.33
CA ILE A 3 3.10 9.67 -11.07
C ILE A 3 4.26 10.04 -10.16
N ALA A 4 3.98 10.52 -8.96
CA ALA A 4 4.99 10.66 -7.93
C ALA A 4 5.06 9.40 -7.06
N ILE A 5 6.25 8.84 -6.91
CA ILE A 5 6.56 7.78 -5.95
C ILE A 5 7.26 8.44 -4.78
N VAL A 6 6.60 8.47 -3.62
CA VAL A 6 7.15 9.13 -2.43
C VAL A 6 8.40 8.41 -1.93
N HIS A 7 9.49 9.16 -1.77
CA HIS A 7 10.75 8.64 -1.26
C HIS A 7 11.02 9.13 0.18
N LEU A 8 10.93 8.22 1.13
CA LEU A 8 11.15 8.51 2.56
C LEU A 8 12.54 8.11 3.08
N GLY A 9 13.50 7.86 2.17
CA GLY A 9 14.85 7.46 2.53
C GLY A 9 15.07 5.95 2.67
N ALA A 10 14.00 5.14 2.59
CA ALA A 10 14.06 3.69 2.58
C ALA A 10 13.01 3.13 1.62
N GLY A 11 13.21 1.92 1.12
CA GLY A 11 12.25 1.23 0.27
C GLY A 11 12.78 0.86 -1.11
N ASN A 12 12.19 -0.19 -1.69
CA ASN A 12 12.49 -0.62 -3.04
C ASN A 12 11.65 0.19 -4.06
N THR A 13 11.83 1.50 -4.07
CA THR A 13 11.12 2.42 -4.98
C THR A 13 11.45 2.14 -6.45
N ALA A 14 12.66 1.67 -6.75
CA ALA A 14 13.07 1.35 -8.12
C ALA A 14 12.24 0.22 -8.74
N SER A 15 11.93 -0.85 -8.00
CA SER A 15 11.09 -1.93 -8.51
C SER A 15 9.67 -1.45 -8.82
N VAL A 16 9.12 -0.56 -8.00
CA VAL A 16 7.81 0.05 -8.22
C VAL A 16 7.85 0.95 -9.44
N GLN A 17 8.87 1.79 -9.57
CA GLN A 17 9.07 2.65 -10.74
C GLN A 17 9.15 1.83 -12.03
N PHE A 18 10.00 0.80 -12.09
CA PHE A 18 10.11 -0.07 -13.26
C PHE A 18 8.81 -0.81 -13.58
N ALA A 19 8.02 -1.20 -12.57
CA ALA A 19 6.72 -1.83 -12.81
C ALA A 19 5.73 -0.86 -13.49
N LEU A 20 5.69 0.39 -13.05
CA LEU A 20 4.84 1.43 -13.65
C LEU A 20 5.33 1.84 -15.05
N GLU A 21 6.64 1.97 -15.25
CA GLU A 21 7.23 2.28 -16.55
C GLU A 21 6.97 1.19 -17.60
N ARG A 22 7.00 -0.09 -17.21
CA ARG A 22 6.60 -1.21 -18.09
C ARG A 22 5.13 -1.13 -18.55
N LEU A 23 4.29 -0.46 -17.79
CA LEU A 23 2.88 -0.18 -18.13
C LEU A 23 2.71 1.13 -18.91
N GLY A 24 3.81 1.78 -19.31
CA GLY A 24 3.81 3.00 -20.11
C GLY A 24 3.60 4.29 -19.30
N ALA A 25 3.69 4.24 -17.97
CA ALA A 25 3.54 5.41 -17.13
C ALA A 25 4.87 6.14 -16.93
N HIS A 26 4.81 7.48 -16.78
CA HIS A 26 5.96 8.28 -16.36
C HIS A 26 5.96 8.41 -14.84
N ALA A 27 6.84 7.68 -14.16
CA ALA A 27 6.93 7.65 -12.71
C ALA A 27 8.23 8.30 -12.21
N VAL A 28 8.10 9.21 -11.25
CA VAL A 28 9.22 9.97 -10.66
C VAL A 28 9.33 9.64 -9.17
N VAL A 29 10.48 9.11 -8.76
CA VAL A 29 10.81 8.91 -7.34
C VAL A 29 11.28 10.22 -6.75
N THR A 30 10.56 10.75 -5.76
CA THR A 30 10.82 12.09 -5.24
C THR A 30 10.43 12.26 -3.77
N SER A 31 11.12 13.16 -3.09
CA SER A 31 10.73 13.73 -1.80
C SER A 31 10.40 15.23 -1.91
N ASP A 32 10.35 15.77 -3.12
CA ASP A 32 9.99 17.16 -3.36
C ASP A 32 8.48 17.39 -3.19
N ALA A 33 8.14 18.27 -2.25
CA ALA A 33 6.77 18.60 -1.89
C ALA A 33 5.95 19.14 -3.06
N ALA A 34 6.57 19.98 -3.92
CA ALA A 34 5.89 20.57 -5.05
C ALA A 34 5.59 19.53 -6.14
N VAL A 35 6.54 18.63 -6.42
CA VAL A 35 6.35 17.53 -7.38
C VAL A 35 5.26 16.58 -6.92
N ILE A 36 5.22 16.26 -5.61
CA ILE A 36 4.18 15.40 -5.02
C ILE A 36 2.82 16.08 -5.11
N ALA A 37 2.75 17.36 -4.75
CA ALA A 37 1.50 18.13 -4.78
C ALA A 37 0.92 18.27 -6.19
N ASP A 38 1.75 18.31 -7.23
CA ASP A 38 1.33 18.49 -8.64
C ASP A 38 1.07 17.18 -9.38
N ALA A 39 1.49 16.03 -8.83
CA ALA A 39 1.35 14.73 -9.48
C ALA A 39 -0.11 14.35 -9.72
N GLU A 40 -0.41 13.70 -10.86
CA GLU A 40 -1.76 13.20 -11.17
C GLU A 40 -2.13 11.97 -10.32
N ARG A 41 -1.13 11.22 -9.89
CA ARG A 41 -1.28 10.03 -9.01
C ARG A 41 -0.12 9.93 -8.04
N LEU A 42 -0.39 9.38 -6.87
CA LEU A 42 0.60 9.21 -5.82
C LEU A 42 0.76 7.74 -5.45
N VAL A 43 1.99 7.28 -5.45
CA VAL A 43 2.35 5.98 -4.86
C VAL A 43 3.09 6.24 -3.57
N LEU A 44 2.60 5.65 -2.49
CA LEU A 44 3.22 5.67 -1.17
C LEU A 44 3.80 4.28 -0.89
N PRO A 45 5.02 3.99 -1.36
CA PRO A 45 5.68 2.74 -1.04
C PRO A 45 6.20 2.80 0.39
N GLY A 46 6.42 1.67 1.00
CA GLY A 46 7.05 1.66 2.31
C GLY A 46 7.63 0.32 2.67
N VAL A 47 8.79 0.37 3.26
CA VAL A 47 9.44 -0.71 4.00
C VAL A 47 9.95 -0.16 5.32
N GLY A 48 10.15 -1.04 6.30
CA GLY A 48 10.60 -0.66 7.65
C GLY A 48 9.43 -0.33 8.57
N ALA A 49 9.64 0.55 9.54
CA ALA A 49 8.70 0.80 10.62
C ALA A 49 7.80 2.02 10.36
N ALA A 50 6.52 1.91 10.75
CA ALA A 50 5.53 2.97 10.58
C ALA A 50 5.95 4.28 11.26
N GLY A 51 6.49 4.22 12.48
CA GLY A 51 6.98 5.40 13.20
C GLY A 51 8.11 6.12 12.47
N TYR A 52 9.04 5.38 11.89
CA TYR A 52 10.11 5.98 11.06
C TYR A 52 9.53 6.68 9.83
N ALA A 53 8.62 6.02 9.10
CA ALA A 53 8.00 6.61 7.91
C ALA A 53 7.25 7.90 8.23
N MET A 54 6.46 7.93 9.31
CA MET A 54 5.73 9.12 9.75
C MET A 54 6.67 10.25 10.17
N THR A 55 7.77 9.95 10.89
CA THR A 55 8.80 10.94 11.25
C THR A 55 9.44 11.53 9.99
N ARG A 56 9.82 10.69 9.02
CA ARG A 56 10.40 11.17 7.76
C ARG A 56 9.43 12.02 6.95
N MET A 57 8.15 11.66 6.89
CA MET A 57 7.13 12.50 6.24
C MET A 57 7.03 13.88 6.90
N ALA A 58 7.06 13.93 8.24
CA ALA A 58 7.00 15.19 8.96
C ALA A 58 8.26 16.06 8.73
N GLU A 59 9.46 15.47 8.80
CA GLU A 59 10.72 16.16 8.53
C GLU A 59 10.80 16.74 7.12
N LEU A 60 10.22 16.06 6.13
CA LEU A 60 10.17 16.49 4.74
C LEU A 60 8.99 17.43 4.43
N GLY A 61 8.13 17.71 5.42
CA GLY A 61 6.93 18.55 5.24
C GLY A 61 5.85 17.89 4.37
N LEU A 62 5.88 16.56 4.21
CA LEU A 62 4.99 15.85 3.29
C LEU A 62 3.66 15.40 3.93
N THR A 63 3.55 15.40 5.26
CA THR A 63 2.38 14.85 5.96
C THR A 63 1.08 15.53 5.53
N ASP A 64 1.03 16.87 5.54
CA ASP A 64 -0.18 17.60 5.19
C ASP A 64 -0.46 17.54 3.69
N ILE A 65 0.57 17.51 2.86
CA ILE A 65 0.45 17.36 1.40
C ILE A 65 -0.19 16.02 1.06
N ILE A 66 0.30 14.92 1.66
CA ILE A 66 -0.25 13.58 1.43
C ILE A 66 -1.66 13.47 2.00
N LYS A 67 -1.94 14.07 3.17
CA LYS A 67 -3.29 14.11 3.74
C LYS A 67 -4.27 14.90 2.87
N GLY A 68 -3.84 15.99 2.30
CA GLY A 68 -4.63 16.83 1.41
C GLY A 68 -4.70 16.33 -0.04
N PHE A 69 -3.97 15.28 -0.40
CA PHE A 69 -3.95 14.77 -1.77
C PHE A 69 -5.31 14.12 -2.11
N ASP A 70 -6.03 14.67 -3.06
CA ASP A 70 -7.41 14.33 -3.42
C ASP A 70 -7.52 13.46 -4.69
N ARG A 71 -6.42 13.29 -5.43
CA ARG A 71 -6.30 12.42 -6.61
C ARG A 71 -5.96 10.98 -6.20
N PRO A 72 -5.97 9.99 -7.12
CA PRO A 72 -5.70 8.61 -6.78
C PRO A 72 -4.34 8.42 -6.09
N LEU A 73 -4.38 7.78 -4.92
CA LEU A 73 -3.23 7.40 -4.11
C LEU A 73 -3.27 5.90 -3.86
N ILE A 74 -2.13 5.21 -4.00
CA ILE A 74 -1.98 3.81 -3.61
C ILE A 74 -0.82 3.64 -2.63
N GLY A 75 -1.12 3.06 -1.46
CA GLY A 75 -0.14 2.63 -0.46
C GLY A 75 0.30 1.19 -0.68
N LEU A 76 1.60 0.92 -0.73
CA LEU A 76 2.14 -0.42 -0.96
C LEU A 76 2.84 -0.94 0.30
N CYS A 77 2.47 -2.11 0.76
CA CYS A 77 2.96 -2.79 1.96
C CYS A 77 2.82 -1.89 3.21
N LEU A 78 3.91 -1.35 3.76
CA LEU A 78 3.84 -0.35 4.83
C LEU A 78 2.97 0.85 4.42
N GLY A 79 2.97 1.24 3.14
CA GLY A 79 2.13 2.31 2.62
C GLY A 79 0.63 2.06 2.83
N GLN A 80 0.15 0.80 2.71
CA GLN A 80 -1.23 0.45 3.11
C GLN A 80 -1.43 0.68 4.61
N GLN A 81 -0.51 0.22 5.44
CA GLN A 81 -0.62 0.36 6.89
C GLN A 81 -0.69 1.83 7.31
N LEU A 82 0.09 2.70 6.66
CA LEU A 82 0.10 4.14 6.93
C LEU A 82 -1.25 4.84 6.66
N LEU A 83 -2.16 4.23 5.88
CA LEU A 83 -3.51 4.77 5.66
C LEU A 83 -4.40 4.69 6.92
N PHE A 84 -4.06 3.82 7.87
CA PHE A 84 -4.80 3.65 9.13
C PHE A 84 -4.44 4.72 10.16
N GLU A 85 -5.16 4.74 11.29
CA GLU A 85 -4.97 5.74 12.35
C GLU A 85 -3.70 5.50 13.15
N ARG A 86 -3.43 4.23 13.48
CA ARG A 86 -2.39 3.85 14.46
C ARG A 86 -1.70 2.55 14.10
N SER A 87 -0.47 2.39 14.58
CA SER A 87 0.27 1.13 14.57
C SER A 87 0.81 0.83 15.97
N GLN A 88 0.84 -0.45 16.36
CA GLN A 88 1.48 -0.91 17.59
C GLN A 88 3.00 -1.07 17.46
N GLU A 89 3.52 -0.93 16.25
CA GLU A 89 4.93 -1.16 15.96
C GLU A 89 5.83 -0.24 16.79
N ASN A 90 6.89 -0.83 17.39
CA ASN A 90 7.92 -0.11 18.17
C ASN A 90 7.37 0.82 19.26
N GLY A 91 6.31 0.40 19.95
CA GLY A 91 5.70 1.18 21.03
C GLY A 91 4.59 2.13 20.59
N GLY A 92 4.23 2.09 19.34
CA GLY A 92 3.07 2.80 18.78
C GLY A 92 3.44 4.02 17.94
N ALA A 93 2.66 4.24 16.89
CA ALA A 93 2.75 5.42 16.03
C ALA A 93 1.35 5.87 15.60
N THR A 94 1.14 7.20 15.59
CA THR A 94 -0.01 7.82 14.91
C THR A 94 0.33 7.95 13.43
N MET A 95 -0.59 7.54 12.55
CA MET A 95 -0.37 7.53 11.12
C MET A 95 -1.28 8.52 10.38
N LEU A 96 -1.58 8.28 9.10
CA LEU A 96 -2.31 9.25 8.26
C LEU A 96 -3.81 9.36 8.63
N GLY A 97 -4.42 8.30 9.14
CA GLY A 97 -5.78 8.34 9.68
C GLY A 97 -6.90 8.42 8.63
N PHE A 98 -6.70 7.91 7.42
CA PHE A 98 -7.75 7.83 6.40
C PHE A 98 -8.74 6.68 6.63
N ILE A 99 -8.30 5.64 7.34
CA ILE A 99 -9.08 4.46 7.69
C ILE A 99 -9.00 4.27 9.20
N PRO A 100 -10.12 4.14 9.91
CA PRO A 100 -10.10 3.90 11.34
C PRO A 100 -9.50 2.54 11.68
N GLY A 101 -8.78 2.47 12.78
CA GLY A 101 -8.25 1.24 13.32
C GLY A 101 -6.74 1.24 13.56
N GLU A 102 -6.28 0.18 14.21
CA GLU A 102 -4.90 0.02 14.65
C GLU A 102 -4.24 -1.19 13.99
N VAL A 103 -3.13 -0.96 13.31
CA VAL A 103 -2.26 -2.00 12.73
C VAL A 103 -1.54 -2.71 13.87
N ARG A 104 -1.61 -4.05 13.90
CA ARG A 104 -1.05 -4.88 14.97
C ARG A 104 -0.06 -5.92 14.43
N HIS A 105 0.76 -6.46 15.30
CA HIS A 105 1.64 -7.57 14.96
C HIS A 105 0.81 -8.82 14.61
N LEU A 106 1.24 -9.58 13.61
CA LEU A 106 0.67 -10.90 13.33
C LEU A 106 0.90 -11.85 14.51
N ASP A 107 -0.12 -12.66 14.82
CA ASP A 107 -0.01 -13.65 15.88
C ASP A 107 1.04 -14.71 15.51
N THR A 108 2.02 -14.90 16.38
CA THR A 108 3.04 -15.92 16.19
C THR A 108 2.46 -17.28 16.52
N ARG A 109 2.58 -18.25 15.60
CA ARG A 109 2.18 -19.65 15.80
C ARG A 109 3.32 -20.58 15.39
N PRO A 110 3.42 -21.78 15.97
CA PRO A 110 4.48 -22.75 15.61
C PRO A 110 4.48 -23.16 14.13
N ASP A 111 3.30 -23.18 13.50
CA ASP A 111 3.04 -23.58 12.12
C ASP A 111 3.01 -22.42 11.12
N LEU A 112 3.00 -21.17 11.63
CA LEU A 112 2.92 -19.95 10.81
C LEU A 112 4.02 -18.97 11.22
N PRO A 113 5.15 -18.95 10.50
CA PRO A 113 6.24 -18.05 10.84
C PRO A 113 5.87 -16.58 10.56
N VAL A 114 6.41 -15.68 11.38
CA VAL A 114 6.37 -14.23 11.12
C VAL A 114 7.78 -13.79 10.77
N PRO A 115 7.95 -13.07 9.66
CA PRO A 115 6.94 -12.44 8.80
C PRO A 115 6.14 -13.44 7.93
N HIS A 116 4.89 -13.08 7.60
CA HIS A 116 4.18 -13.64 6.46
C HIS A 116 4.99 -13.34 5.21
N MET A 117 5.64 -14.36 4.65
CA MET A 117 6.51 -14.21 3.49
C MET A 117 6.21 -15.29 2.46
N GLY A 118 5.83 -14.86 1.26
CA GLY A 118 5.56 -15.77 0.16
C GLY A 118 4.34 -15.39 -0.68
N TRP A 119 3.92 -16.34 -1.49
CA TRP A 119 2.78 -16.21 -2.39
C TRP A 119 1.52 -16.73 -1.70
N THR A 120 0.52 -15.86 -1.55
CA THR A 120 -0.77 -16.20 -0.95
C THR A 120 -1.89 -15.75 -1.89
N ARG A 121 -3.02 -16.47 -1.86
CA ARG A 121 -4.17 -16.19 -2.72
C ARG A 121 -4.91 -14.96 -2.23
N LEU A 122 -5.39 -14.17 -3.19
CA LEU A 122 -6.34 -13.09 -2.95
C LEU A 122 -7.76 -13.68 -2.96
N GLU A 123 -8.50 -13.42 -1.91
CA GLU A 123 -9.83 -13.96 -1.67
C GLU A 123 -10.80 -12.86 -1.29
N LYS A 124 -12.11 -13.15 -1.36
CA LYS A 124 -13.19 -12.23 -0.99
C LYS A 124 -13.10 -10.88 -1.71
N LEU A 125 -12.80 -10.92 -3.01
CA LEU A 125 -12.67 -9.72 -3.81
C LEU A 125 -14.03 -9.00 -3.91
N LYS A 126 -14.06 -7.73 -3.49
CA LYS A 126 -15.22 -6.85 -3.68
C LYS A 126 -15.20 -6.22 -5.06
N ASP A 127 -16.36 -5.77 -5.51
CA ASP A 127 -16.48 -4.99 -6.73
C ASP A 127 -15.83 -3.61 -6.54
N ASP A 128 -14.69 -3.42 -7.19
CA ASP A 128 -13.93 -2.17 -7.15
C ASP A 128 -13.10 -2.04 -8.44
N PRO A 129 -13.04 -0.87 -9.07
CA PRO A 129 -12.30 -0.67 -10.33
C PRO A 129 -10.83 -1.09 -10.27
N ILE A 130 -10.18 -1.03 -9.10
CA ILE A 130 -8.79 -1.46 -8.97
C ILE A 130 -8.62 -2.98 -9.07
N LEU A 131 -9.67 -3.74 -8.81
CA LEU A 131 -9.71 -5.21 -8.89
C LEU A 131 -10.27 -5.72 -10.22
N ASP A 132 -10.65 -4.85 -11.15
CA ASP A 132 -11.23 -5.26 -12.42
C ASP A 132 -10.27 -6.17 -13.19
N GLY A 133 -10.78 -7.37 -13.56
CA GLY A 133 -10.00 -8.42 -14.24
C GLY A 133 -9.00 -9.16 -13.36
N VAL A 134 -8.98 -8.94 -12.05
CA VAL A 134 -8.23 -9.77 -11.08
C VAL A 134 -9.08 -10.99 -10.71
N ALA A 135 -8.57 -12.19 -10.96
CA ALA A 135 -9.29 -13.41 -10.64
C ALA A 135 -9.32 -13.69 -9.14
N GLU A 136 -10.47 -14.18 -8.64
CA GLU A 136 -10.55 -14.78 -7.30
C GLU A 136 -9.53 -15.92 -7.18
N GLY A 137 -8.76 -15.95 -6.11
CA GLY A 137 -7.69 -16.92 -5.91
C GLY A 137 -6.39 -16.62 -6.66
N ALA A 138 -6.25 -15.46 -7.31
CA ALA A 138 -4.99 -15.03 -7.88
C ALA A 138 -3.91 -14.90 -6.80
N TYR A 139 -2.67 -15.31 -7.12
CA TYR A 139 -1.57 -15.22 -6.16
C TYR A 139 -0.94 -13.83 -6.14
N ALA A 140 -0.63 -13.35 -4.94
CA ALA A 140 0.14 -12.14 -4.69
C ALA A 140 1.30 -12.42 -3.73
N TYR A 141 2.38 -11.63 -3.81
CA TYR A 141 3.58 -11.79 -3.00
C TYR A 141 3.55 -10.89 -1.77
N PHE A 142 3.55 -11.50 -0.60
CA PHE A 142 3.53 -10.86 0.71
C PHE A 142 4.89 -10.92 1.39
N VAL A 143 5.24 -9.88 2.14
CA VAL A 143 6.32 -9.89 3.13
C VAL A 143 6.03 -8.83 4.21
N HIS A 144 5.40 -9.23 5.32
CA HIS A 144 5.05 -8.31 6.39
C HIS A 144 4.90 -9.04 7.73
N SER A 145 5.15 -8.32 8.83
CA SER A 145 4.96 -8.79 10.21
C SER A 145 3.78 -8.13 10.91
N PHE A 146 3.27 -7.04 10.35
CA PHE A 146 2.13 -6.30 10.88
C PHE A 146 0.96 -6.39 9.92
N VAL A 147 -0.27 -6.39 10.47
CA VAL A 147 -1.51 -6.57 9.74
C VAL A 147 -2.51 -5.46 10.08
N CYS A 148 -3.16 -4.93 9.07
CA CYS A 148 -4.27 -4.01 9.21
C CYS A 148 -5.50 -4.74 9.78
N PRO A 149 -6.35 -4.07 10.57
CA PRO A 149 -7.62 -4.65 10.98
C PRO A 149 -8.56 -4.80 9.77
N ASP A 150 -9.40 -5.84 9.78
CA ASP A 150 -10.51 -5.93 8.85
C ASP A 150 -11.55 -4.85 9.18
N THR A 151 -11.99 -4.14 8.16
CA THR A 151 -12.94 -3.04 8.26
C THR A 151 -13.86 -2.99 7.04
N THR A 152 -14.82 -2.07 7.02
CA THR A 152 -15.62 -1.80 5.81
C THR A 152 -14.81 -1.35 4.61
N ALA A 153 -13.58 -0.85 4.85
CA ALA A 153 -12.63 -0.42 3.81
C ALA A 153 -11.94 -1.59 3.11
N THR A 154 -11.99 -2.82 3.65
CA THR A 154 -11.34 -4.00 3.06
C THR A 154 -11.98 -4.37 1.74
N LEU A 155 -11.17 -4.49 0.68
CA LEU A 155 -11.58 -4.88 -0.67
C LEU A 155 -11.27 -6.33 -1.00
N ALA A 156 -10.17 -6.86 -0.49
CA ALA A 156 -9.74 -8.23 -0.69
C ALA A 156 -8.96 -8.70 0.53
N CYS A 157 -9.00 -10.01 0.78
CA CYS A 157 -8.30 -10.65 1.88
C CYS A 157 -7.31 -11.69 1.37
N ALA A 158 -6.43 -12.14 2.26
CA ALA A 158 -5.61 -13.32 2.13
C ALA A 158 -5.70 -14.13 3.42
N ASP A 159 -5.59 -15.45 3.34
CA ASP A 159 -5.55 -16.30 4.53
C ASP A 159 -4.10 -16.63 4.90
N TYR A 160 -3.71 -16.24 6.10
CA TYR A 160 -2.45 -16.64 6.73
C TYR A 160 -2.71 -17.16 8.15
N GLY A 161 -3.61 -18.17 8.26
CA GLY A 161 -4.11 -18.67 9.55
C GLY A 161 -4.91 -17.65 10.37
N THR A 162 -5.00 -16.47 9.85
CA THR A 162 -5.90 -15.38 10.19
C THR A 162 -6.20 -14.60 8.92
N GLU A 163 -7.35 -13.94 8.88
CA GLU A 163 -7.70 -13.09 7.75
C GLU A 163 -6.80 -11.84 7.73
N VAL A 164 -6.13 -11.64 6.60
CA VAL A 164 -5.25 -10.51 6.33
C VAL A 164 -5.91 -9.63 5.28
N PRO A 165 -6.31 -8.39 5.60
CA PRO A 165 -6.73 -7.42 4.61
C PRO A 165 -5.63 -7.17 3.58
N ALA A 166 -5.77 -7.81 2.42
CA ALA A 166 -4.81 -7.74 1.33
C ALA A 166 -4.90 -6.44 0.56
N MET A 167 -6.13 -5.91 0.40
CA MET A 167 -6.38 -4.60 -0.19
C MET A 167 -7.45 -3.84 0.59
N VAL A 168 -7.28 -2.52 0.64
CA VAL A 168 -8.21 -1.59 1.28
C VAL A 168 -8.47 -0.38 0.40
N ARG A 169 -9.60 0.33 0.68
CA ARG A 169 -9.93 1.61 0.03
C ARG A 169 -10.63 2.58 0.98
N SER A 170 -10.26 3.85 0.91
CA SER A 170 -10.98 4.97 1.51
C SER A 170 -11.00 6.16 0.55
N GLY A 171 -12.16 6.41 -0.07
CA GLY A 171 -12.29 7.44 -1.12
C GLY A 171 -11.38 7.15 -2.31
N ASN A 172 -10.49 8.10 -2.64
CA ASN A 172 -9.50 7.98 -3.71
C ASN A 172 -8.15 7.41 -3.23
N ARG A 173 -8.15 6.69 -2.12
CA ARG A 173 -6.95 6.10 -1.51
C ARG A 173 -7.11 4.59 -1.42
N TRP A 174 -6.23 3.86 -2.09
CA TRP A 174 -6.15 2.41 -2.08
C TRP A 174 -4.90 1.96 -1.33
N GLY A 175 -4.91 0.74 -0.85
CA GLY A 175 -3.74 0.08 -0.26
C GLY A 175 -3.63 -1.36 -0.71
N CYS A 176 -2.38 -1.86 -0.83
CA CYS A 176 -2.03 -3.26 -1.03
C CYS A 176 -1.07 -3.69 0.07
N GLN A 177 -1.38 -4.72 0.86
CA GLN A 177 -0.44 -5.29 1.83
C GLN A 177 0.66 -6.09 1.15
N PHE A 178 0.38 -6.66 -0.01
CA PHE A 178 1.36 -7.34 -0.86
C PHE A 178 2.14 -6.35 -1.73
N HIS A 179 3.12 -6.86 -2.45
CA HIS A 179 3.93 -6.11 -3.38
C HIS A 179 3.42 -6.33 -4.82
N PRO A 180 2.60 -5.45 -5.39
CA PRO A 180 2.07 -5.63 -6.75
C PRO A 180 3.18 -5.64 -7.80
N GLU A 181 4.28 -4.89 -7.59
CA GLU A 181 5.46 -4.89 -8.46
C GLU A 181 6.19 -6.24 -8.52
N ARG A 182 5.86 -7.17 -7.59
CA ARG A 182 6.40 -8.53 -7.48
C ARG A 182 5.33 -9.62 -7.60
N SER A 183 4.09 -9.27 -7.89
CA SER A 183 2.93 -10.18 -7.88
C SER A 183 2.48 -10.60 -9.28
N ALA A 184 3.42 -10.72 -10.21
CA ALA A 184 3.21 -11.21 -11.57
C ALA A 184 1.99 -10.56 -12.24
N GLU A 185 1.10 -11.37 -12.84
CA GLU A 185 -0.04 -10.88 -13.62
C GLU A 185 -1.07 -10.14 -12.75
N ALA A 186 -1.40 -10.65 -11.56
CA ALA A 186 -2.34 -10.01 -10.65
C ALA A 186 -1.84 -8.62 -10.22
N GLY A 187 -0.57 -8.51 -9.85
CA GLY A 187 0.04 -7.23 -9.49
C GLY A 187 0.11 -6.25 -10.66
N ALA A 188 0.48 -6.73 -11.85
CA ALA A 188 0.51 -5.90 -13.05
C ALA A 188 -0.90 -5.39 -13.42
N ARG A 189 -1.94 -6.22 -13.27
CA ARG A 189 -3.34 -5.84 -13.49
C ARG A 189 -3.77 -4.74 -12.51
N ILE A 190 -3.49 -4.90 -11.23
CA ILE A 190 -3.82 -3.91 -10.19
C ILE A 190 -3.12 -2.56 -10.46
N LEU A 191 -1.83 -2.58 -10.80
CA LEU A 191 -1.11 -1.35 -11.16
C LEU A 191 -1.68 -0.72 -12.44
N HIS A 192 -2.02 -1.51 -13.46
CA HIS A 192 -2.68 -1.02 -14.68
C HIS A 192 -4.03 -0.38 -14.36
N ASN A 193 -4.85 -1.01 -13.53
CA ASN A 193 -6.14 -0.48 -13.12
C ASN A 193 -5.96 0.84 -12.34
N PHE A 194 -4.98 0.92 -11.42
CA PHE A 194 -4.64 2.15 -10.72
C PHE A 194 -4.29 3.30 -11.68
N LEU A 195 -3.55 3.00 -12.76
CA LEU A 195 -3.25 3.98 -13.81
C LEU A 195 -4.47 4.46 -14.58
N SER A 196 -5.52 3.63 -14.64
CA SER A 196 -6.74 3.90 -15.38
C SER A 196 -7.85 4.55 -14.55
N LEU A 197 -7.68 4.70 -13.23
CA LEU A 197 -8.65 5.38 -12.37
C LEU A 197 -8.83 6.84 -12.80
N PRO A 198 -10.03 7.42 -12.69
CA PRO A 198 -10.22 8.84 -12.92
C PRO A 198 -9.40 9.68 -11.94
N ALA A 199 -8.84 10.80 -12.43
CA ALA A 199 -8.06 11.75 -11.63
C ALA A 199 -8.98 12.65 -10.80
#